data_f9c1da8f1919b9707b96bfa73e549a24
#
_entry.id   f9c1da8f1919b9707b96bfa73e549a24
#
_cell.length_a   1.000
_cell.length_b   1.000
_cell.length_c   1.000
_cell.angle_alpha   90.00
_cell.angle_beta   90.00
_cell.angle_gamma   90.00
#
_symmetry.space_group_name_H-M   'P 1'
#
loop_
_entity.id
_entity.type
_entity.pdbx_description
1 polymer ?
#
loop_
_entity_poly.entity_id
_entity_poly.type
_entity_poly.pdbx_seq_one_letter_code
_entity_poly.pdbx_strand_id
1 'polypeptide(L)'
;MQMKKALAWSKNNATVNILKMVGIQHFVDFAKKLGIVSDLHAFPSVCLGADAISVIEMMRAYTMFPNYGINPKPIYITRIEDRNGNLLENFVPERKEVINEVTAFKMIRMMMGTVLFGTGRRLKPAYGVEGECAGKTGTTNSESDAWFIGYTPQLLAGAWVGCDDRFIGEGLGEGARAAMPIWGLFFKRIQADNKLGYNAIDKFDKPSIMEGLDECDAVDEISLQRAAAQLNVTRGEDDMADPNDEPGETNKFDPADKGTEDNDYK
;
A
#
# COMPACT_ATOMS: atom_id res chain seq x y z
N MET A 1 5.57 -15.91 16.82
CA MET A 1 4.63 -15.51 15.75
C MET A 1 5.38 -15.56 14.42
N GLN A 2 4.79 -16.09 13.36
CA GLN A 2 5.41 -16.15 12.04
C GLN A 2 5.53 -14.74 11.44
N MET A 3 6.60 -14.50 10.67
CA MET A 3 6.89 -13.19 10.04
C MET A 3 5.75 -12.70 9.14
N LYS A 4 5.14 -13.57 8.34
CA LYS A 4 3.97 -13.28 7.51
C LYS A 4 2.80 -12.71 8.31
N LYS A 5 2.46 -13.35 9.45
CA LYS A 5 1.40 -12.84 10.34
C LYS A 5 1.78 -11.51 10.97
N ALA A 6 3.05 -11.34 11.35
CA ALA A 6 3.54 -10.09 11.93
C ALA A 6 3.41 -8.91 10.94
N LEU A 7 3.80 -9.13 9.68
CA LEU A 7 3.67 -8.13 8.62
C LEU A 7 2.20 -7.82 8.31
N ALA A 8 1.36 -8.86 8.16
CA ALA A 8 -0.06 -8.71 7.86
C ALA A 8 -0.81 -7.90 8.91
N TRP A 9 -0.49 -8.09 10.18
CA TRP A 9 -1.07 -7.37 11.31
C TRP A 9 -0.26 -6.13 11.74
N SER A 10 0.74 -5.74 10.95
CA SER A 10 1.56 -4.53 11.19
C SER A 10 2.15 -4.45 12.61
N LYS A 11 2.75 -5.54 13.10
CA LYS A 11 3.25 -5.64 14.48
C LYS A 11 4.60 -4.94 14.63
N ASN A 12 4.62 -3.76 15.24
CA ASN A 12 5.80 -2.92 15.44
C ASN A 12 6.95 -3.65 16.14
N ASN A 13 6.66 -4.44 17.20
CA ASN A 13 7.68 -5.20 17.91
C ASN A 13 8.44 -6.20 17.01
N ALA A 14 7.75 -6.82 16.04
CA ALA A 14 8.39 -7.72 15.10
C ALA A 14 9.31 -6.95 14.14
N THR A 15 8.85 -5.79 13.64
CA THR A 15 9.63 -4.92 12.75
C THR A 15 10.91 -4.44 13.44
N VAL A 16 10.81 -3.96 14.69
CA VAL A 16 11.99 -3.51 15.47
C VAL A 16 12.98 -4.66 15.72
N ASN A 17 12.49 -5.87 16.00
CA ASN A 17 13.37 -7.02 16.18
C ASN A 17 14.09 -7.41 14.88
N ILE A 18 13.42 -7.32 13.72
CA ILE A 18 14.04 -7.55 12.42
C ILE A 18 15.10 -6.47 12.15
N LEU A 19 14.79 -5.19 12.43
CA LEU A 19 15.78 -4.10 12.28
C LEU A 19 17.04 -4.35 13.12
N LYS A 20 16.90 -4.84 14.36
CA LYS A 20 18.05 -5.21 15.21
C LYS A 20 18.93 -6.29 14.58
N MET A 21 18.32 -7.25 13.84
CA MET A 21 19.06 -8.31 13.15
C MET A 21 19.74 -7.81 11.88
N VAL A 22 19.08 -6.92 11.12
CA VAL A 22 19.57 -6.38 9.86
C VAL A 22 20.59 -5.26 10.09
N GLY A 23 20.41 -4.46 11.12
CA GLY A 23 21.19 -3.26 11.40
C GLY A 23 20.60 -2.00 10.76
N ILE A 24 20.60 -0.91 11.53
CA ILE A 24 19.96 0.36 11.12
C ILE A 24 20.61 0.93 9.86
N GLN A 25 21.93 0.97 9.82
CA GLN A 25 22.64 1.52 8.67
C GLN A 25 22.36 0.73 7.39
N HIS A 26 22.32 -0.60 7.48
CA HIS A 26 22.00 -1.46 6.34
C HIS A 26 20.59 -1.20 5.80
N PHE A 27 19.63 -0.98 6.72
CA PHE A 27 18.27 -0.59 6.36
C PHE A 27 18.23 0.75 5.61
N VAL A 28 18.92 1.78 6.12
CA VAL A 28 18.98 3.12 5.49
C VAL A 28 19.63 3.05 4.10
N ASP A 29 20.77 2.34 4.00
CA ASP A 29 21.46 2.17 2.73
C ASP A 29 20.60 1.42 1.69
N PHE A 30 19.85 0.42 2.14
CA PHE A 30 18.93 -0.30 1.27
C PHE A 30 17.77 0.60 0.83
N ALA A 31 17.17 1.39 1.72
CA ALA A 31 16.12 2.34 1.36
C ALA A 31 16.59 3.36 0.30
N LYS A 32 17.82 3.89 0.44
CA LYS A 32 18.45 4.74 -0.58
C LYS A 32 18.64 4.01 -1.92
N LYS A 33 19.03 2.73 -1.87
CA LYS A 33 19.16 1.89 -3.09
C LYS A 33 17.81 1.74 -3.81
N LEU A 34 16.69 1.77 -3.07
CA LEU A 34 15.32 1.72 -3.62
C LEU A 34 14.87 3.07 -4.20
N GLY A 35 15.65 4.12 -4.04
CA GLY A 35 15.37 5.44 -4.59
C GLY A 35 14.68 6.38 -3.62
N ILE A 36 14.72 6.11 -2.32
CA ILE A 36 14.39 7.09 -1.28
C ILE A 36 15.53 8.10 -1.24
N VAL A 37 15.24 9.35 -1.58
CA VAL A 37 16.20 10.47 -1.57
C VAL A 37 15.96 11.40 -0.38
N SER A 38 14.79 11.33 0.25
CA SER A 38 14.50 12.02 1.51
C SER A 38 15.49 11.61 2.60
N ASP A 39 15.76 12.51 3.52
CA ASP A 39 16.66 12.26 4.64
C ASP A 39 16.07 11.19 5.57
N LEU A 40 16.83 10.11 5.75
CA LEU A 40 16.51 9.05 6.68
C LEU A 40 17.44 9.12 7.88
N HIS A 41 16.86 9.29 9.05
CA HIS A 41 17.60 9.34 10.29
C HIS A 41 17.88 7.92 10.81
N ALA A 42 19.16 7.61 11.05
CA ALA A 42 19.59 6.29 11.50
C ALA A 42 19.22 6.04 12.99
N PHE A 43 17.98 6.26 13.36
CA PHE A 43 17.40 5.92 14.67
C PHE A 43 16.54 4.66 14.59
N PRO A 44 16.35 3.92 15.70
CA PRO A 44 15.51 2.70 15.67
C PRO A 44 14.09 2.91 15.17
N SER A 45 13.53 4.12 15.31
CA SER A 45 12.18 4.48 14.83
C SER A 45 12.06 4.55 13.32
N VAL A 46 13.17 4.60 12.56
CA VAL A 46 13.14 4.64 11.08
C VAL A 46 12.35 3.49 10.47
N CYS A 47 12.44 2.28 11.06
CA CYS A 47 11.71 1.12 10.56
C CYS A 47 10.19 1.16 10.83
N LEU A 48 9.74 2.10 11.62
CA LEU A 48 8.33 2.35 11.93
C LEU A 48 7.75 3.52 11.12
N GLY A 49 8.56 4.13 10.24
CA GLY A 49 8.13 5.23 9.40
C GLY A 49 8.14 6.59 10.11
N ALA A 50 9.17 6.86 10.94
CA ALA A 50 9.29 8.12 11.66
C ALA A 50 9.70 9.30 10.77
N ASP A 51 10.34 9.02 9.63
CA ASP A 51 10.82 10.04 8.68
C ASP A 51 9.76 10.38 7.63
N ALA A 52 9.74 11.65 7.21
CA ALA A 52 8.87 12.12 6.14
C ALA A 52 9.42 11.69 4.77
N ILE A 53 8.61 10.94 4.02
CA ILE A 53 8.96 10.43 2.69
C ILE A 53 7.83 10.77 1.73
N SER A 54 8.16 11.24 0.53
CA SER A 54 7.14 11.57 -0.47
C SER A 54 6.43 10.34 -1.02
N VAL A 55 5.19 10.54 -1.48
CA VAL A 55 4.39 9.46 -2.09
C VAL A 55 5.12 8.84 -3.26
N ILE A 56 5.76 9.64 -4.12
CA ILE A 56 6.45 9.15 -5.31
C ILE A 56 7.68 8.29 -4.98
N GLU A 57 8.42 8.62 -3.92
CA GLU A 57 9.55 7.81 -3.46
C GLU A 57 9.08 6.46 -2.92
N MET A 58 8.01 6.46 -2.12
CA MET A 58 7.40 5.23 -1.62
C MET A 58 6.86 4.38 -2.77
N MET A 59 6.17 4.99 -3.74
CA MET A 59 5.69 4.28 -4.93
C MET A 59 6.84 3.66 -5.71
N ARG A 60 7.94 4.40 -5.92
CA ARG A 60 9.14 3.89 -6.57
C ARG A 60 9.72 2.70 -5.80
N ALA A 61 9.88 2.81 -4.48
CA ALA A 61 10.41 1.72 -3.67
C ALA A 61 9.56 0.45 -3.78
N TYR A 62 8.23 0.59 -3.82
CA TYR A 62 7.31 -0.55 -3.93
C TYR A 62 7.30 -1.21 -5.32
N THR A 63 7.73 -0.52 -6.38
CA THR A 63 7.73 -1.11 -7.74
C THR A 63 8.57 -2.37 -7.86
N MET A 64 9.59 -2.54 -7.01
CA MET A 64 10.44 -3.74 -7.02
C MET A 64 9.67 -5.03 -6.74
N PHE A 65 8.53 -4.97 -6.03
CA PHE A 65 7.77 -6.18 -5.71
C PHE A 65 7.02 -6.72 -6.95
N PRO A 66 6.05 -5.98 -7.56
CA PRO A 66 5.35 -6.48 -8.75
C PRO A 66 6.27 -6.62 -9.97
N ASN A 67 7.44 -5.98 -9.98
CA ASN A 67 8.46 -6.14 -11.04
C ASN A 67 9.54 -7.17 -10.69
N TYR A 68 9.28 -8.07 -9.75
CA TYR A 68 10.16 -9.21 -9.43
C TYR A 68 11.62 -8.83 -9.15
N GLY A 69 11.82 -7.76 -8.38
CA GLY A 69 13.13 -7.29 -7.94
C GLY A 69 13.71 -6.15 -8.75
N ILE A 70 13.08 -5.78 -9.86
CA ILE A 70 13.51 -4.65 -10.69
C ILE A 70 12.85 -3.36 -10.20
N ASN A 71 13.65 -2.34 -9.93
CA ASN A 71 13.23 -1.00 -9.52
C ASN A 71 13.46 -0.02 -10.66
N PRO A 72 12.43 0.35 -11.45
CA PRO A 72 12.56 1.35 -12.50
C PRO A 72 12.57 2.75 -11.90
N LYS A 73 13.37 3.64 -12.50
CA LYS A 73 13.29 5.08 -12.23
C LYS A 73 12.01 5.63 -12.88
N PRO A 74 11.11 6.31 -12.14
CA PRO A 74 9.95 6.93 -12.74
C PRO A 74 10.31 7.93 -13.83
N ILE A 75 9.58 7.88 -14.94
CA ILE A 75 9.66 8.87 -16.02
C ILE A 75 8.27 9.45 -16.26
N TYR A 76 8.21 10.72 -16.64
CA TYR A 76 6.96 11.44 -16.90
C TYR A 76 6.79 11.75 -18.38
N ILE A 77 7.91 11.78 -19.13
CA ILE A 77 7.95 12.03 -20.56
C ILE A 77 8.53 10.78 -21.20
N THR A 78 7.77 10.15 -22.10
CA THR A 78 8.23 8.96 -22.82
C THR A 78 8.85 9.30 -24.17
N ARG A 79 8.33 10.37 -24.83
CA ARG A 79 8.85 10.82 -26.13
C ARG A 79 8.56 12.32 -26.34
N ILE A 80 9.36 12.93 -27.16
CA ILE A 80 9.19 14.29 -27.67
C ILE A 80 9.08 14.22 -29.19
N GLU A 81 8.04 14.83 -29.75
CA GLU A 81 7.78 14.89 -31.18
C GLU A 81 7.72 16.35 -31.64
N ASP A 82 8.14 16.59 -32.91
CA ASP A 82 7.90 17.89 -33.55
C ASP A 82 6.43 18.05 -33.97
N ARG A 83 6.06 19.23 -34.50
CA ARG A 83 4.72 19.53 -34.98
C ARG A 83 4.25 18.64 -36.13
N ASN A 84 5.16 17.93 -36.81
CA ASN A 84 4.87 17.05 -37.93
C ASN A 84 4.77 15.58 -37.49
N GLY A 85 4.94 15.28 -36.19
CA GLY A 85 4.94 13.93 -35.63
C GLY A 85 6.28 13.20 -35.75
N ASN A 86 7.36 13.90 -36.14
CA ASN A 86 8.69 13.30 -36.19
C ASN A 86 9.23 13.17 -34.77
N LEU A 87 9.74 11.98 -34.44
CA LEU A 87 10.34 11.70 -33.14
C LEU A 87 11.63 12.50 -32.99
N LEU A 88 11.71 13.38 -31.98
CA LEU A 88 12.90 14.13 -31.62
C LEU A 88 13.71 13.40 -30.56
N GLU A 89 13.03 12.83 -29.56
CA GLU A 89 13.71 12.12 -28.48
C GLU A 89 12.78 11.05 -27.89
N ASN A 90 13.36 9.93 -27.43
CA ASN A 90 12.65 8.85 -26.77
C ASN A 90 13.35 8.52 -25.45
N PHE A 91 12.55 8.44 -24.37
CA PHE A 91 13.04 8.18 -23.01
C PHE A 91 12.65 6.77 -22.59
N VAL A 92 13.63 6.01 -22.13
CA VAL A 92 13.43 4.66 -21.58
C VAL A 92 13.75 4.69 -20.09
N PRO A 93 12.91 4.13 -19.21
CA PRO A 93 13.20 4.10 -17.78
C PRO A 93 14.48 3.33 -17.50
N GLU A 94 15.35 3.92 -16.69
CA GLU A 94 16.48 3.21 -16.12
C GLU A 94 15.94 2.11 -15.19
N ARG A 95 16.38 0.87 -15.39
CA ARG A 95 15.95 -0.31 -14.62
C ARG A 95 17.13 -0.86 -13.86
N LYS A 96 16.96 -1.11 -12.56
CA LYS A 96 17.99 -1.67 -11.70
C LYS A 96 17.43 -2.85 -10.92
N GLU A 97 18.07 -3.99 -10.97
CA GLU A 97 17.78 -5.09 -10.06
C GLU A 97 18.29 -4.72 -8.66
N VAL A 98 17.40 -4.77 -7.67
CA VAL A 98 17.68 -4.41 -6.28
C VAL A 98 17.59 -5.60 -5.33
N ILE A 99 16.72 -6.56 -5.65
CA ILE A 99 16.59 -7.88 -5.03
C ILE A 99 16.34 -8.90 -6.13
N ASN A 100 16.59 -10.19 -5.84
CA ASN A 100 16.25 -11.25 -6.79
C ASN A 100 14.74 -11.55 -6.80
N GLU A 101 14.27 -12.17 -7.89
CA GLU A 101 12.86 -12.47 -8.13
C GLU A 101 12.22 -13.35 -7.04
N VAL A 102 12.97 -14.32 -6.49
CA VAL A 102 12.49 -15.20 -5.41
C VAL A 102 12.21 -14.42 -4.14
N THR A 103 13.08 -13.46 -3.79
CA THR A 103 12.88 -12.59 -2.63
C THR A 103 11.69 -11.67 -2.84
N ALA A 104 11.56 -11.09 -4.04
CA ALA A 104 10.41 -10.26 -4.40
C ALA A 104 9.10 -11.05 -4.30
N PHE A 105 9.03 -12.25 -4.86
CA PHE A 105 7.85 -13.11 -4.80
C PHE A 105 7.49 -13.51 -3.36
N LYS A 106 8.48 -13.87 -2.53
CA LYS A 106 8.23 -14.14 -1.10
C LYS A 106 7.63 -12.92 -0.38
N MET A 107 8.09 -11.71 -0.70
CA MET A 107 7.53 -10.48 -0.14
C MET A 107 6.11 -10.23 -0.65
N ILE A 108 5.83 -10.47 -1.95
CA ILE A 108 4.46 -10.41 -2.50
C ILE A 108 3.55 -11.33 -1.69
N ARG A 109 3.92 -12.61 -1.52
CA ARG A 109 3.14 -13.59 -0.74
C ARG A 109 2.91 -13.18 0.71
N MET A 110 3.91 -12.54 1.35
CA MET A 110 3.73 -12.00 2.70
C MET A 110 2.77 -10.81 2.72
N MET A 111 2.87 -9.88 1.75
CA MET A 111 1.99 -8.70 1.68
C MET A 111 0.58 -9.03 1.21
N MET A 112 0.36 -10.10 0.44
CA MET A 112 -0.98 -10.63 0.20
C MET A 112 -1.70 -10.96 1.50
N GLY A 113 -0.97 -11.42 2.53
CA GLY A 113 -1.51 -11.67 3.86
C GLY A 113 -2.19 -10.45 4.49
N THR A 114 -1.69 -9.24 4.24
CA THR A 114 -2.31 -7.99 4.71
C THR A 114 -3.75 -7.84 4.19
N VAL A 115 -3.96 -8.15 2.91
CA VAL A 115 -5.27 -8.03 2.26
C VAL A 115 -6.18 -9.23 2.54
N LEU A 116 -5.61 -10.42 2.74
CA LEU A 116 -6.39 -11.63 2.92
C LEU A 116 -6.94 -11.78 4.36
N PHE A 117 -6.11 -11.50 5.36
CA PHE A 117 -6.48 -11.70 6.78
C PHE A 117 -5.94 -10.63 7.73
N GLY A 118 -5.15 -9.67 7.23
CA GLY A 118 -4.50 -8.62 8.03
C GLY A 118 -5.27 -7.31 8.09
N THR A 119 -4.53 -6.21 8.23
CA THR A 119 -5.08 -4.85 8.36
C THR A 119 -5.89 -4.38 7.14
N GLY A 120 -5.61 -4.93 5.95
CA GLY A 120 -6.31 -4.63 4.71
C GLY A 120 -7.43 -5.60 4.35
N ARG A 121 -7.84 -6.52 5.23
CA ARG A 121 -8.80 -7.60 4.93
C ARG A 121 -10.16 -7.12 4.41
N ARG A 122 -10.55 -5.88 4.73
CA ARG A 122 -11.80 -5.26 4.24
C ARG A 122 -11.75 -4.85 2.77
N LEU A 123 -10.57 -4.81 2.15
CA LEU A 123 -10.40 -4.32 0.78
C LEU A 123 -11.32 -5.04 -0.22
N LYS A 124 -11.30 -6.37 -0.21
CA LYS A 124 -12.11 -7.17 -1.12
C LYS A 124 -13.62 -7.10 -0.81
N PRO A 125 -14.07 -7.41 0.41
CA PRO A 125 -15.51 -7.44 0.70
C PRO A 125 -16.17 -6.07 0.68
N ALA A 126 -15.47 -4.99 1.08
CA ALA A 126 -16.06 -3.66 1.14
C ALA A 126 -16.05 -2.93 -0.21
N TYR A 127 -14.99 -3.12 -1.02
CA TYR A 127 -14.81 -2.37 -2.28
C TYR A 127 -14.94 -3.23 -3.53
N GLY A 128 -15.12 -4.55 -3.39
CA GLY A 128 -15.32 -5.45 -4.53
C GLY A 128 -14.07 -5.61 -5.40
N VAL A 129 -12.87 -5.46 -4.83
CA VAL A 129 -11.61 -5.68 -5.57
C VAL A 129 -11.43 -7.17 -5.81
N GLU A 130 -11.35 -7.56 -7.06
CA GLU A 130 -11.18 -8.94 -7.49
C GLU A 130 -9.70 -9.29 -7.75
N GLY A 131 -9.41 -10.58 -7.93
CA GLY A 131 -8.10 -11.08 -8.28
C GLY A 131 -7.06 -11.04 -7.15
N GLU A 132 -5.82 -11.32 -7.50
CA GLU A 132 -4.72 -11.27 -6.56
C GLU A 132 -4.25 -9.83 -6.35
N CYS A 133 -4.10 -9.45 -5.08
CA CYS A 133 -3.54 -8.17 -4.71
C CYS A 133 -2.76 -8.28 -3.39
N ALA A 134 -1.75 -7.46 -3.28
CA ALA A 134 -0.90 -7.33 -2.11
C ALA A 134 -0.81 -5.86 -1.71
N GLY A 135 -0.51 -5.57 -0.46
CA GLY A 135 -0.38 -4.18 -0.02
C GLY A 135 -0.03 -4.04 1.45
N LYS A 136 0.08 -2.79 1.86
CA LYS A 136 0.42 -2.43 3.24
C LYS A 136 -0.28 -1.14 3.64
N THR A 137 -0.85 -1.15 4.84
CA THR A 137 -1.38 0.04 5.51
C THR A 137 -0.27 0.74 6.28
N GLY A 138 -0.31 2.06 6.35
CA GLY A 138 0.51 2.87 7.25
C GLY A 138 -0.39 3.82 8.04
N THR A 139 -0.04 4.05 9.29
CA THR A 139 -0.73 5.00 10.17
C THR A 139 0.31 5.58 11.11
N THR A 140 0.41 6.89 11.18
CA THR A 140 1.29 7.58 12.14
C THR A 140 0.61 7.73 13.49
N ASN A 141 1.38 8.13 14.49
CA ASN A 141 0.83 8.47 15.80
C ASN A 141 -0.20 9.59 15.64
N SER A 142 -1.22 9.60 16.51
CA SER A 142 -2.35 10.53 16.46
C SER A 142 -3.15 10.49 15.14
N GLU A 143 -2.96 9.45 14.32
CA GLU A 143 -3.66 9.25 13.03
C GLU A 143 -3.55 10.47 12.10
N SER A 144 -2.43 11.19 12.13
CA SER A 144 -2.18 12.38 11.31
C SER A 144 -1.82 12.06 9.86
N ASP A 145 -1.35 10.83 9.59
CA ASP A 145 -1.09 10.34 8.24
C ASP A 145 -1.64 8.93 8.08
N ALA A 146 -2.41 8.73 7.05
CA ALA A 146 -2.95 7.46 6.66
C ALA A 146 -2.41 7.05 5.29
N TRP A 147 -1.85 5.85 5.18
CA TRP A 147 -1.26 5.31 3.96
C TRP A 147 -1.87 3.98 3.58
N PHE A 148 -2.07 3.78 2.30
CA PHE A 148 -2.24 2.47 1.73
C PHE A 148 -1.51 2.38 0.39
N ILE A 149 -0.52 1.50 0.30
CA ILE A 149 0.15 1.16 -0.96
C ILE A 149 -0.18 -0.29 -1.25
N GLY A 150 -0.75 -0.51 -2.43
CA GLY A 150 -1.14 -1.83 -2.87
C GLY A 150 -0.91 -2.02 -4.36
N TYR A 151 -0.81 -3.27 -4.77
CA TYR A 151 -0.55 -3.64 -6.14
C TYR A 151 -1.21 -4.98 -6.50
N THR A 152 -1.49 -5.11 -7.77
CA THR A 152 -1.90 -6.32 -8.46
C THR A 152 -0.75 -6.74 -9.39
N PRO A 153 -0.85 -7.86 -10.11
CA PRO A 153 0.16 -8.20 -11.12
C PRO A 153 0.40 -7.11 -12.17
N GLN A 154 -0.60 -6.29 -12.48
CA GLN A 154 -0.55 -5.33 -13.57
C GLN A 154 -0.33 -3.87 -13.12
N LEU A 155 -0.71 -3.51 -11.89
CA LEU A 155 -0.77 -2.11 -11.49
C LEU A 155 -0.43 -1.91 -10.01
N LEU A 156 0.43 -0.92 -9.75
CA LEU A 156 0.76 -0.40 -8.42
C LEU A 156 0.08 0.95 -8.24
N ALA A 157 -0.59 1.14 -7.11
CA ALA A 157 -1.15 2.41 -6.70
C ALA A 157 -0.92 2.67 -5.22
N GLY A 158 -0.82 3.95 -4.85
CA GLY A 158 -0.71 4.40 -3.47
C GLY A 158 -1.70 5.51 -3.18
N ALA A 159 -2.21 5.53 -1.96
CA ALA A 159 -3.02 6.61 -1.43
C ALA A 159 -2.43 7.09 -0.11
N TRP A 160 -2.35 8.39 0.03
CA TRP A 160 -2.00 9.08 1.25
C TRP A 160 -3.09 10.10 1.60
N VAL A 161 -3.45 10.13 2.85
CA VAL A 161 -4.35 11.12 3.45
C VAL A 161 -3.62 11.72 4.63
N GLY A 162 -3.43 13.02 4.61
CA GLY A 162 -2.67 13.74 5.64
C GLY A 162 -2.73 15.24 5.41
N CYS A 163 -2.08 15.99 6.27
CA CYS A 163 -1.88 17.42 6.16
C CYS A 163 -0.40 17.75 6.15
N ASP A 164 -0.01 18.87 5.51
CA ASP A 164 1.37 19.36 5.54
C ASP A 164 1.82 19.68 6.97
N ASP A 165 0.91 20.20 7.77
CA ASP A 165 1.09 20.33 9.22
C ASP A 165 0.43 19.13 9.92
N ARG A 166 1.23 18.22 10.45
CA ARG A 166 0.78 17.02 11.15
C ARG A 166 -0.10 17.30 12.37
N PHE A 167 0.03 18.47 13.00
CA PHE A 167 -0.78 18.87 14.16
C PHE A 167 -2.22 19.22 13.76
N ILE A 168 -2.44 19.66 12.52
CA ILE A 168 -3.77 19.91 11.97
C ILE A 168 -4.43 18.59 11.55
N GLY A 169 -3.63 17.59 11.18
CA GLY A 169 -4.07 16.30 10.67
C GLY A 169 -4.43 15.26 11.73
N GLU A 170 -4.47 15.60 13.02
CA GLU A 170 -4.81 14.63 14.07
C GLU A 170 -6.23 14.06 13.88
N GLY A 171 -6.36 12.73 14.02
CA GLY A 171 -7.68 12.07 13.93
C GLY A 171 -8.22 11.87 12.51
N LEU A 172 -7.39 12.00 11.45
CA LEU A 172 -7.80 11.72 10.06
C LEU A 172 -8.18 10.26 9.82
N GLY A 173 -7.81 9.37 10.75
CA GLY A 173 -8.11 7.97 10.72
C GLY A 173 -6.96 7.08 10.27
N GLU A 174 -7.12 5.80 10.51
CA GLU A 174 -6.13 4.79 10.15
C GLU A 174 -6.02 4.60 8.63
N GLY A 175 -4.86 4.12 8.16
CA GLY A 175 -4.64 3.80 6.75
C GLY A 175 -5.68 2.86 6.15
N ALA A 176 -6.20 1.93 6.96
CA ALA A 176 -7.29 1.03 6.56
C ALA A 176 -8.66 1.72 6.43
N ARG A 177 -8.87 2.87 7.07
CA ARG A 177 -10.15 3.60 7.08
C ARG A 177 -10.14 4.83 6.20
N ALA A 178 -8.99 5.52 6.06
CA ALA A 178 -8.87 6.76 5.29
C ALA A 178 -8.24 6.54 3.88
N ALA A 179 -7.08 5.90 3.79
CA ALA A 179 -6.36 5.76 2.52
C ALA A 179 -6.79 4.53 1.69
N MET A 180 -7.04 3.39 2.34
CA MET A 180 -7.44 2.16 1.65
C MET A 180 -8.76 2.27 0.87
N PRO A 181 -9.81 3.00 1.33
CA PRO A 181 -11.01 3.25 0.55
C PRO A 181 -10.74 3.93 -0.80
N ILE A 182 -9.84 4.90 -0.84
CA ILE A 182 -9.44 5.62 -2.06
C ILE A 182 -8.86 4.62 -3.06
N TRP A 183 -7.93 3.80 -2.62
CA TRP A 183 -7.31 2.74 -3.42
C TRP A 183 -8.36 1.72 -3.90
N GLY A 184 -9.22 1.25 -3.00
CA GLY A 184 -10.26 0.26 -3.31
C GLY A 184 -11.27 0.75 -4.34
N LEU A 185 -11.76 1.97 -4.21
CA LEU A 185 -12.68 2.59 -5.16
C LEU A 185 -12.02 2.85 -6.52
N PHE A 186 -10.74 3.24 -6.53
CA PHE A 186 -9.95 3.39 -7.75
C PHE A 186 -9.86 2.07 -8.53
N PHE A 187 -9.46 0.98 -7.87
CA PHE A 187 -9.36 -0.33 -8.51
C PHE A 187 -10.71 -0.88 -8.96
N LYS A 188 -11.77 -0.68 -8.16
CA LYS A 188 -13.13 -1.03 -8.59
C LYS A 188 -13.52 -0.36 -9.92
N ARG A 189 -13.15 0.91 -10.10
CA ARG A 189 -13.40 1.63 -11.36
C ARG A 189 -12.55 1.09 -12.50
N ILE A 190 -11.27 0.80 -12.26
CA ILE A 190 -10.39 0.20 -13.28
C ILE A 190 -10.92 -1.16 -13.74
N GLN A 191 -11.35 -2.00 -12.79
CA GLN A 191 -11.90 -3.32 -13.09
C GLN A 191 -13.22 -3.26 -13.87
N ALA A 192 -13.99 -2.20 -13.73
CA ALA A 192 -15.24 -1.97 -14.45
C ALA A 192 -15.04 -1.36 -15.86
N ASP A 193 -13.87 -0.81 -16.15
CA ASP A 193 -13.60 -0.15 -17.45
C ASP A 193 -12.88 -1.09 -18.42
N ASN A 194 -13.66 -1.73 -19.27
CA ASN A 194 -13.14 -2.67 -20.28
C ASN A 194 -12.16 -2.02 -21.30
N LYS A 195 -12.12 -0.69 -21.40
CA LYS A 195 -11.23 0.00 -22.35
C LYS A 195 -9.78 0.02 -21.86
N LEU A 196 -9.56 -0.15 -20.56
CA LEU A 196 -8.23 -0.14 -19.97
C LEU A 196 -7.45 -1.44 -20.18
N GLY A 197 -8.11 -2.52 -20.64
CA GLY A 197 -7.47 -3.82 -20.83
C GLY A 197 -6.96 -4.46 -19.53
N TYR A 198 -7.47 -4.01 -18.38
CA TYR A 198 -7.11 -4.57 -17.08
C TYR A 198 -7.75 -5.95 -16.88
N ASN A 199 -6.93 -6.94 -16.49
CA ASN A 199 -7.39 -8.29 -16.25
C ASN A 199 -7.35 -8.64 -14.75
N ALA A 200 -8.51 -8.66 -14.11
CA ALA A 200 -8.62 -8.94 -12.68
C ALA A 200 -8.23 -10.38 -12.28
N ILE A 201 -8.27 -11.33 -13.24
CA ILE A 201 -7.93 -12.73 -12.96
C ILE A 201 -6.44 -13.05 -13.01
N ASP A 202 -5.60 -12.08 -13.40
CA ASP A 202 -4.15 -12.28 -13.43
C ASP A 202 -3.63 -12.60 -12.03
N LYS A 203 -2.66 -13.49 -11.98
CA LYS A 203 -1.98 -13.92 -10.77
C LYS A 203 -0.53 -13.47 -10.78
N PHE A 204 0.05 -13.35 -9.61
CA PHE A 204 1.50 -13.15 -9.51
C PHE A 204 2.22 -14.42 -9.96
N ASP A 205 3.11 -14.27 -10.94
CA ASP A 205 3.88 -15.38 -11.48
C ASP A 205 4.84 -15.95 -10.43
N LYS A 206 4.80 -17.26 -10.25
CA LYS A 206 5.74 -17.96 -9.36
C LYS A 206 7.05 -18.16 -10.12
N PRO A 207 8.21 -17.71 -9.58
CA PRO A 207 9.49 -17.96 -10.20
C PRO A 207 9.74 -19.45 -10.43
N SER A 208 10.20 -19.83 -11.63
CA SER A 208 10.38 -21.23 -12.02
C SER A 208 11.32 -22.01 -11.09
N ILE A 209 12.34 -21.34 -10.53
CA ILE A 209 13.26 -21.92 -9.56
C ILE A 209 12.58 -22.33 -8.23
N MET A 210 11.34 -21.85 -7.98
CA MET A 210 10.54 -22.22 -6.81
C MET A 210 9.59 -23.40 -7.09
N GLU A 211 9.55 -23.93 -8.31
CA GLU A 211 8.78 -25.13 -8.62
C GLU A 211 9.34 -26.30 -7.82
N GLY A 212 8.49 -26.93 -7.00
CA GLY A 212 8.89 -28.04 -6.11
C GLY A 212 9.30 -27.64 -4.68
N LEU A 213 9.33 -26.35 -4.34
CA LEU A 213 9.58 -25.88 -2.97
C LEU A 213 8.27 -25.63 -2.18
N ASP A 214 7.23 -26.40 -2.44
CA ASP A 214 5.83 -26.08 -2.11
C ASP A 214 5.36 -26.41 -0.68
N GLU A 215 6.18 -27.00 0.19
CA GLU A 215 5.74 -27.35 1.56
C GLU A 215 5.29 -26.14 2.39
N CYS A 216 5.84 -24.96 2.15
CA CYS A 216 5.40 -23.74 2.81
C CYS A 216 4.15 -23.12 2.17
N ASP A 217 3.92 -23.33 0.88
CA ASP A 217 2.78 -22.75 0.15
C ASP A 217 1.49 -23.54 0.40
N ALA A 218 1.55 -24.88 0.50
CA ALA A 218 0.38 -25.73 0.79
C ALA A 218 -0.21 -25.45 2.19
N VAL A 219 0.63 -25.23 3.19
CA VAL A 219 0.19 -24.82 4.54
C VAL A 219 -0.41 -23.42 4.52
N ASP A 220 0.10 -22.53 3.67
CA ASP A 220 -0.39 -21.19 3.50
C ASP A 220 -1.76 -21.15 2.80
N GLU A 221 -1.97 -21.96 1.78
CA GLU A 221 -3.24 -22.03 1.04
C GLU A 221 -4.37 -22.60 1.90
N ILE A 222 -4.09 -23.63 2.70
CA ILE A 222 -5.01 -24.17 3.70
C ILE A 222 -5.29 -23.13 4.80
N SER A 223 -4.29 -22.38 5.25
CA SER A 223 -4.45 -21.31 6.24
C SER A 223 -5.27 -20.16 5.68
N LEU A 224 -5.11 -19.83 4.40
CA LEU A 224 -5.88 -18.81 3.69
C LEU A 224 -7.34 -19.25 3.48
N GLN A 225 -7.59 -20.50 3.11
CA GLN A 225 -8.93 -21.06 2.98
C GLN A 225 -9.65 -21.13 4.32
N ARG A 226 -8.95 -21.50 5.40
CA ARG A 226 -9.50 -21.48 6.76
C ARG A 226 -9.81 -20.06 7.26
N ALA A 227 -8.92 -19.10 6.99
CA ALA A 227 -9.17 -17.69 7.32
C ALA A 227 -10.34 -17.12 6.52
N ALA A 228 -10.46 -17.45 5.24
CA ALA A 228 -11.61 -17.06 4.41
C ALA A 228 -12.92 -17.74 4.87
N ALA A 229 -12.87 -19.00 5.28
CA ALA A 229 -14.03 -19.71 5.83
C ALA A 229 -14.45 -19.14 7.19
N GLN A 230 -13.50 -18.77 8.06
CA GLN A 230 -13.79 -18.10 9.34
C GLN A 230 -14.39 -16.70 9.14
N LEU A 231 -13.94 -15.95 8.14
CA LEU A 231 -14.54 -14.65 7.78
C LEU A 231 -15.99 -14.79 7.26
N ASN A 232 -16.33 -15.92 6.63
CA ASN A 232 -17.69 -16.19 6.18
C ASN A 232 -18.61 -16.66 7.33
N VAL A 233 -18.06 -17.26 8.39
CA VAL A 233 -18.80 -17.66 9.59
C VAL A 233 -19.04 -16.47 10.51
N THR A 234 -18.07 -15.56 10.67
CA THR A 234 -18.23 -14.34 11.49
C THR A 234 -19.09 -13.26 10.81
N ARG A 235 -19.42 -13.42 9.52
CA ARG A 235 -20.38 -12.55 8.83
C ARG A 235 -21.82 -12.66 9.37
N GLY A 236 -22.09 -13.64 10.24
CA GLY A 236 -23.37 -13.82 10.93
C GLY A 236 -23.41 -13.26 12.35
N GLU A 237 -22.27 -12.90 12.94
CA GLU A 237 -22.21 -12.50 14.35
C GLU A 237 -21.58 -11.11 14.61
N ASP A 238 -20.80 -10.55 13.67
CA ASP A 238 -20.09 -9.27 13.84
C ASP A 238 -20.76 -8.05 13.15
N ASP A 239 -21.96 -8.18 12.61
CA ASP A 239 -22.81 -7.03 12.27
C ASP A 239 -23.47 -6.40 13.51
N MET A 240 -23.15 -6.89 14.70
CA MET A 240 -23.54 -6.27 15.96
C MET A 240 -22.47 -5.26 16.34
N ALA A 241 -22.85 -4.00 16.23
CA ALA A 241 -22.16 -2.77 16.54
C ALA A 241 -21.06 -2.90 17.60
N ASP A 242 -19.87 -2.33 17.30
CA ASP A 242 -18.91 -1.91 18.32
C ASP A 242 -19.68 -1.05 19.33
N PRO A 243 -19.75 -1.42 20.63
CA PRO A 243 -20.50 -0.65 21.63
C PRO A 243 -19.93 0.78 21.82
N ASN A 244 -18.87 1.17 21.13
CA ASN A 244 -18.30 2.52 21.08
C ASN A 244 -18.58 3.25 19.76
N ASP A 245 -19.27 2.66 18.79
CA ASP A 245 -19.79 3.36 17.63
C ASP A 245 -21.10 4.07 17.99
N GLU A 246 -21.00 5.20 18.68
CA GLU A 246 -22.11 6.15 18.70
C GLU A 246 -22.34 6.61 17.24
N PRO A 247 -23.62 6.66 16.79
CA PRO A 247 -23.93 7.13 15.45
C PRO A 247 -23.50 8.59 15.35
N GLY A 248 -22.34 8.82 14.71
CA GLY A 248 -21.86 10.15 14.39
C GLY A 248 -22.97 10.88 13.64
N GLU A 249 -23.42 12.00 14.18
CA GLU A 249 -24.36 12.91 13.54
C GLU A 249 -23.86 13.17 12.12
N THR A 250 -24.69 12.82 11.16
CA THR A 250 -24.48 13.18 9.77
C THR A 250 -24.48 14.70 9.68
N ASN A 251 -23.31 15.32 9.62
CA ASN A 251 -23.16 16.71 9.23
C ASN A 251 -23.72 16.85 7.81
N LYS A 252 -25.00 17.22 7.76
CA LYS A 252 -25.63 17.72 6.53
C LYS A 252 -24.94 19.04 6.22
N PHE A 253 -24.11 19.02 5.19
CA PHE A 253 -23.59 20.22 4.57
C PHE A 253 -24.80 21.01 4.05
N ASP A 254 -25.14 22.12 4.74
CA ASP A 254 -26.17 23.06 4.30
C ASP A 254 -25.50 24.08 3.37
N PRO A 255 -25.86 24.13 2.07
CA PRO A 255 -25.26 25.06 1.12
C PRO A 255 -25.69 26.52 1.27
N ALA A 256 -26.43 26.87 2.36
CA ALA A 256 -27.00 28.20 2.55
C ALA A 256 -26.22 29.13 3.50
N ASP A 257 -25.11 28.70 4.10
CA ASP A 257 -24.31 29.59 4.96
C ASP A 257 -23.39 30.49 4.09
N LYS A 258 -23.97 31.61 3.66
CA LYS A 258 -23.24 32.73 3.08
C LYS A 258 -22.60 33.52 4.23
N GLY A 259 -21.32 33.26 4.50
CA GLY A 259 -20.52 34.06 5.41
C GLY A 259 -20.53 35.52 5.01
N THR A 260 -20.98 36.36 5.92
CA THR A 260 -20.82 37.81 5.87
C THR A 260 -19.35 38.17 5.96
N GLU A 261 -18.87 38.87 4.94
CA GLU A 261 -17.58 39.58 4.96
C GLU A 261 -17.57 40.60 6.08
N ASP A 262 -16.71 40.45 7.07
CA ASP A 262 -16.25 41.56 7.88
C ASP A 262 -14.74 41.75 7.68
N ASN A 263 -14.48 42.83 6.89
CA ASN A 263 -13.19 43.53 6.80
C ASN A 263 -12.90 44.19 8.14
N ASP A 264 -11.81 43.82 8.79
CA ASP A 264 -11.05 44.76 9.62
C ASP A 264 -9.64 44.21 9.91
N TYR A 265 -8.68 44.67 9.07
CA TYR A 265 -7.28 44.77 9.46
C TYR A 265 -6.84 46.23 9.35
N LYS A 266 -6.70 46.83 10.50
CA LYS A 266 -5.75 47.94 10.71
C LYS A 266 -4.53 47.43 11.44
#